data_fbe258169c0abcc5f459a882924cbafe
#
_entry.id   fbe258169c0abcc5f459a882924cbafe
#
_cell.length_a   1.000
_cell.length_b   1.000
_cell.length_c   1.000
_cell.angle_alpha   90.00
_cell.angle_beta   90.00
_cell.angle_gamma   90.00
#
_symmetry.space_group_name_H-M   'P 1'
#
loop_
_entity.id
_entity.type
_entity.pdbx_description
1 polymer ?
#
loop_
_entity_poly.entity_id
_entity_poly.type
_entity_poly.pdbx_seq_one_letter_code
_entity_poly.pdbx_strand_id
1 'polypeptide(L)'
;MKTTINNKLGVITVALLLSGLVPSTMMAQDKVEASVGADLVSGYIWRGQNLGGVSVQPSLGISYKGLSLGAWGSVGFESTDTKEFDLTLGYSIGGFSVSVTDYWFNTQVETGIDDDGETIFATNKYFKYGAHSTAHVFEAQIGYDFGPLAVNWYTNFAGADGVKENGKRAYSSYLALSAPFKLGGLDWTVDLGMVPWETTFYNGYTCLLYTSPSPRDTR
;
A
#
# COMPACT_ATOMS: atom_id res chain seq x y z
N MET A 1 42.31 -33.35 4.07
CA MET A 1 41.16 -32.90 4.88
C MET A 1 40.46 -31.78 4.10
N LYS A 2 39.39 -32.10 3.34
CA LYS A 2 38.63 -31.15 2.53
C LYS A 2 37.39 -30.76 3.32
N THR A 3 37.34 -29.51 3.75
CA THR A 3 36.17 -28.94 4.42
C THR A 3 35.21 -28.43 3.35
N THR A 4 34.12 -29.12 3.13
CA THR A 4 33.04 -28.69 2.24
C THR A 4 32.13 -27.75 3.05
N ILE A 5 32.22 -26.47 2.77
CA ILE A 5 31.26 -25.49 3.31
C ILE A 5 30.02 -25.53 2.42
N ASN A 6 28.95 -26.15 2.94
CA ASN A 6 27.63 -26.10 2.34
C ASN A 6 26.99 -24.73 2.66
N ASN A 7 27.22 -23.74 1.83
CA ASN A 7 26.44 -22.52 1.83
C ASN A 7 25.06 -22.79 1.20
N LYS A 8 24.10 -23.18 2.01
CA LYS A 8 22.70 -23.02 1.65
C LYS A 8 22.31 -21.57 1.94
N LEU A 9 22.61 -20.69 0.99
CA LEU A 9 22.01 -19.36 0.94
C LEU A 9 20.54 -19.58 0.56
N GLY A 10 19.68 -19.62 1.56
CA GLY A 10 18.24 -19.54 1.33
C GLY A 10 17.94 -18.13 0.82
N VAL A 11 17.63 -18.02 -0.45
CA VAL A 11 17.05 -16.78 -1.01
C VAL A 11 15.65 -16.67 -0.40
N ILE A 12 15.52 -15.82 0.62
CA ILE A 12 14.23 -15.45 1.18
C ILE A 12 13.73 -14.31 0.29
N THR A 13 13.01 -14.67 -0.78
CA THR A 13 12.26 -13.66 -1.55
C THR A 13 10.98 -13.39 -0.79
N VAL A 14 10.91 -12.26 -0.11
CA VAL A 14 9.70 -11.80 0.52
C VAL A 14 9.25 -10.55 -0.21
N ALA A 15 8.35 -10.74 -1.14
CA ALA A 15 7.59 -9.64 -1.70
C ALA A 15 6.43 -9.33 -0.74
N LEU A 16 6.60 -8.32 0.09
CA LEU A 16 5.46 -7.68 0.77
C LEU A 16 4.83 -6.74 -0.26
N LEU A 17 3.92 -7.27 -1.05
CA LEU A 17 3.16 -6.45 -1.98
C LEU A 17 2.05 -5.73 -1.20
N LEU A 18 2.32 -4.51 -0.78
CA LEU A 18 1.30 -3.58 -0.28
C LEU A 18 0.36 -3.09 -1.39
N SER A 19 0.51 -3.56 -2.61
CA SER A 19 -0.35 -3.21 -3.74
C SER A 19 -0.71 -4.42 -4.60
N GLY A 20 -1.20 -5.47 -4.01
CA GLY A 20 -1.65 -6.63 -4.78
C GLY A 20 -1.75 -7.84 -3.88
N LEU A 21 -2.97 -8.25 -3.60
CA LEU A 21 -3.24 -9.51 -2.94
C LEU A 21 -2.59 -10.65 -3.71
N VAL A 22 -1.56 -11.23 -3.13
CA VAL A 22 -1.24 -12.60 -3.46
C VAL A 22 -2.28 -13.46 -2.73
N PRO A 23 -3.11 -14.25 -3.42
CA PRO A 23 -3.90 -15.27 -2.76
C PRO A 23 -2.94 -16.35 -2.27
N SER A 24 -2.32 -16.13 -1.12
CA SER A 24 -1.77 -17.21 -0.36
C SER A 24 -2.94 -17.84 0.36
N THR A 25 -3.23 -19.10 0.06
CA THR A 25 -4.01 -19.96 0.94
C THR A 25 -3.25 -20.01 2.27
N MET A 26 -3.52 -19.03 3.13
CA MET A 26 -2.96 -18.97 4.47
C MET A 26 -3.61 -20.06 5.29
N MET A 27 -3.03 -21.24 5.26
CA MET A 27 -3.20 -22.20 6.32
C MET A 27 -2.67 -21.54 7.58
N ALA A 28 -3.42 -21.61 8.67
CA ALA A 28 -3.01 -21.06 9.96
C ALA A 28 -1.63 -21.66 10.33
N GLN A 29 -0.59 -20.84 10.19
CA GLN A 29 0.78 -21.29 10.46
C GLN A 29 1.04 -21.27 11.96
N ASP A 30 1.52 -22.38 12.49
CA ASP A 30 1.88 -22.53 13.91
C ASP A 30 3.22 -21.86 14.27
N LYS A 31 3.85 -21.15 13.33
CA LYS A 31 5.16 -20.49 13.52
C LYS A 31 5.06 -19.01 13.16
N VAL A 32 5.80 -18.21 13.91
CA VAL A 32 6.04 -16.81 13.56
C VAL A 32 6.90 -16.77 12.29
N GLU A 33 6.47 -16.01 11.31
CA GLU A 33 7.24 -15.70 10.11
C GLU A 33 7.72 -14.27 10.14
N ALA A 34 8.95 -14.04 9.75
CA ALA A 34 9.52 -12.72 9.58
C ALA A 34 10.04 -12.55 8.16
N SER A 35 9.90 -11.36 7.63
CA SER A 35 10.30 -11.01 6.28
C SER A 35 11.08 -9.70 6.27
N VAL A 36 12.06 -9.60 5.39
CA VAL A 36 12.79 -8.38 5.10
C VAL A 36 13.09 -8.32 3.61
N GLY A 37 12.92 -7.16 3.02
CA GLY A 37 13.17 -6.95 1.60
C GLY A 37 13.56 -5.51 1.30
N ALA A 38 14.03 -5.28 0.08
CA ALA A 38 14.20 -3.96 -0.49
C ALA A 38 14.11 -4.07 -2.01
N ASP A 39 13.29 -3.23 -2.62
CA ASP A 39 13.15 -3.15 -4.06
C ASP A 39 13.83 -1.88 -4.58
N LEU A 40 14.45 -1.99 -5.76
CA LEU A 40 14.89 -0.84 -6.56
C LEU A 40 13.93 -0.74 -7.74
N VAL A 41 13.16 0.33 -7.79
CA VAL A 41 12.15 0.53 -8.83
C VAL A 41 12.47 1.75 -9.69
N SER A 42 12.11 1.69 -10.96
CA SER A 42 12.31 2.79 -11.92
C SER A 42 11.22 3.86 -11.88
N GLY A 43 10.12 3.57 -11.17
CA GLY A 43 9.00 4.50 -10.99
C GLY A 43 8.07 3.97 -9.91
N TYR A 44 7.50 4.88 -9.13
CA TYR A 44 6.54 4.55 -8.08
C TYR A 44 5.14 4.97 -8.52
N ILE A 45 4.37 4.00 -8.99
CA ILE A 45 2.97 4.18 -9.38
C ILE A 45 2.09 3.44 -8.37
N TRP A 46 1.19 4.18 -7.74
CA TRP A 46 0.26 3.64 -6.75
C TRP A 46 -1.17 4.06 -7.07
N ARG A 47 -2.05 3.09 -7.28
CA ARG A 47 -3.47 3.31 -7.63
C ARG A 47 -3.66 4.35 -8.75
N GLY A 48 -2.83 4.27 -9.80
CA GLY A 48 -2.84 5.17 -10.94
C GLY A 48 -2.20 6.55 -10.72
N GLN A 49 -1.69 6.81 -9.54
CA GLN A 49 -0.94 8.03 -9.22
C GLN A 49 0.56 7.79 -9.38
N ASN A 50 1.25 8.74 -10.02
CA ASN A 50 2.71 8.75 -10.06
C ASN A 50 3.23 9.47 -8.81
N LEU A 51 3.84 8.72 -7.88
CA LEU A 51 4.36 9.22 -6.61
C LEU A 51 5.88 9.44 -6.63
N GLY A 52 6.58 9.05 -7.71
CA GLY A 52 8.00 9.30 -7.84
C GLY A 52 8.67 8.53 -8.96
N GLY A 53 9.94 8.87 -9.20
CA GLY A 53 10.85 8.22 -10.15
C GLY A 53 11.56 7.00 -9.54
N VAL A 54 12.85 6.90 -9.82
CA VAL A 54 13.70 5.82 -9.28
C VAL A 54 13.76 5.91 -7.76
N SER A 55 13.40 4.82 -7.08
CA SER A 55 13.38 4.78 -5.61
C SER A 55 13.83 3.43 -5.06
N VAL A 56 14.31 3.45 -3.80
CA VAL A 56 14.53 2.26 -2.99
C VAL A 56 13.35 2.11 -2.03
N GLN A 57 12.78 0.89 -1.99
CA GLN A 57 11.58 0.58 -1.23
C GLN A 57 11.85 -0.57 -0.26
N PRO A 58 12.39 -0.29 0.95
CA PRO A 58 12.60 -1.28 1.98
C PRO A 58 11.28 -1.77 2.58
N SER A 59 11.24 -3.03 2.98
CA SER A 59 10.11 -3.66 3.64
C SER A 59 10.54 -4.56 4.79
N LEU A 60 9.71 -4.64 5.81
CA LEU A 60 9.86 -5.51 6.97
C LEU A 60 8.48 -6.03 7.37
N GLY A 61 8.39 -7.31 7.72
CA GLY A 61 7.13 -7.90 8.15
C GLY A 61 7.30 -8.99 9.18
N ILE A 62 6.27 -9.19 9.98
CA ILE A 62 6.10 -10.31 10.88
C ILE A 62 4.67 -10.80 10.82
N SER A 63 4.47 -12.11 10.84
CA SER A 63 3.13 -12.68 10.85
C SER A 63 3.02 -13.92 11.74
N TYR A 64 1.82 -14.14 12.28
CA TYR A 64 1.49 -15.28 13.11
C TYR A 64 -0.01 -15.54 13.11
N LYS A 65 -0.43 -16.75 12.70
CA LYS A 65 -1.85 -17.19 12.71
C LYS A 65 -2.83 -16.19 12.07
N GLY A 66 -2.44 -15.66 10.91
CA GLY A 66 -3.24 -14.69 10.18
C GLY A 66 -3.06 -13.23 10.60
N LEU A 67 -2.53 -12.96 11.80
CA LEU A 67 -2.14 -11.61 12.19
C LEU A 67 -0.84 -11.22 11.53
N SER A 68 -0.74 -10.00 11.03
CA SER A 68 0.46 -9.45 10.39
C SER A 68 0.73 -8.02 10.84
N LEU A 69 2.00 -7.70 10.97
CA LEU A 69 2.49 -6.34 11.14
C LEU A 69 3.58 -6.10 10.09
N GLY A 70 3.41 -5.07 9.29
CA GLY A 70 4.35 -4.68 8.24
C GLY A 70 4.81 -3.25 8.40
N ALA A 71 6.05 -3.00 7.98
CA ALA A 71 6.58 -1.68 7.74
C ALA A 71 7.13 -1.63 6.31
N TRP A 72 6.81 -0.56 5.61
CA TRP A 72 7.29 -0.32 4.25
C TRP A 72 7.69 1.14 4.10
N GLY A 73 8.57 1.45 3.17
CA GLY A 73 8.93 2.80 2.88
C GLY A 73 9.35 2.98 1.43
N SER A 74 9.38 4.23 0.98
CA SER A 74 9.90 4.63 -0.34
C SER A 74 10.77 5.85 -0.19
N VAL A 75 11.98 5.77 -0.74
CA VAL A 75 12.92 6.89 -0.79
C VAL A 75 13.36 7.08 -2.22
N GLY A 76 12.85 8.11 -2.86
CA GLY A 76 13.26 8.51 -4.21
C GLY A 76 14.64 9.16 -4.23
N PHE A 77 15.30 9.12 -5.38
CA PHE A 77 16.63 9.71 -5.56
C PHE A 77 16.57 11.19 -5.90
N GLU A 78 15.44 11.69 -6.38
CA GLU A 78 15.25 13.10 -6.65
C GLU A 78 14.74 13.85 -5.42
N SER A 79 15.08 15.11 -5.29
CA SER A 79 14.66 15.93 -4.15
C SER A 79 13.14 16.21 -4.13
N THR A 80 12.52 16.09 -5.30
CA THR A 80 11.07 16.28 -5.51
C THR A 80 10.25 15.00 -5.31
N ASP A 81 10.93 13.85 -5.22
CA ASP A 81 10.25 12.57 -5.01
C ASP A 81 9.61 12.49 -3.63
N THR A 82 8.45 11.90 -3.58
CA THR A 82 7.76 11.59 -2.32
C THR A 82 8.61 10.60 -1.50
N LYS A 83 8.78 10.91 -0.22
CA LYS A 83 9.34 9.98 0.77
C LYS A 83 8.20 9.52 1.66
N GLU A 84 8.09 8.21 1.80
CA GLU A 84 6.95 7.58 2.44
C GLU A 84 7.41 6.53 3.44
N PHE A 85 6.66 6.40 4.52
CA PHE A 85 6.84 5.34 5.49
C PHE A 85 5.48 4.89 6.02
N ASP A 86 5.19 3.60 5.86
CA ASP A 86 3.90 3.01 6.18
C ASP A 86 4.03 1.94 7.25
N LEU A 87 3.04 1.89 8.14
CA LEU A 87 2.85 0.80 9.08
C LEU A 87 1.49 0.16 8.84
N THR A 88 1.47 -1.15 8.63
CA THR A 88 0.24 -1.90 8.39
C THR A 88 0.05 -2.98 9.45
N LEU A 89 -1.10 -2.97 10.09
CA LEU A 89 -1.60 -4.06 10.92
C LEU A 89 -2.72 -4.78 10.17
N GLY A 90 -2.59 -6.09 9.95
CA GLY A 90 -3.54 -6.88 9.19
C GLY A 90 -3.95 -8.16 9.88
N TYR A 91 -5.09 -8.70 9.46
CA TYR A 91 -5.54 -10.03 9.80
C TYR A 91 -6.23 -10.69 8.61
N SER A 92 -5.89 -11.97 8.37
CA SER A 92 -6.52 -12.75 7.30
C SER A 92 -6.84 -14.15 7.73
N ILE A 93 -7.97 -14.66 7.26
CA ILE A 93 -8.45 -16.02 7.51
C ILE A 93 -9.41 -16.47 6.40
N GLY A 94 -9.14 -17.63 5.79
CA GLY A 94 -10.07 -18.29 4.87
C GLY A 94 -10.48 -17.43 3.66
N GLY A 95 -9.57 -16.65 3.09
CA GLY A 95 -9.84 -15.71 2.00
C GLY A 95 -10.28 -14.31 2.46
N PHE A 96 -10.79 -14.15 3.67
CA PHE A 96 -11.13 -12.86 4.24
C PHE A 96 -9.89 -12.13 4.74
N SER A 97 -9.83 -10.82 4.54
CA SER A 97 -8.77 -9.95 5.03
C SER A 97 -9.29 -8.62 5.51
N VAL A 98 -8.66 -8.11 6.56
CA VAL A 98 -8.84 -6.73 7.04
C VAL A 98 -7.48 -6.16 7.39
N SER A 99 -7.28 -4.86 7.18
CA SER A 99 -6.09 -4.17 7.66
C SER A 99 -6.36 -2.71 7.97
N VAL A 100 -5.43 -2.14 8.73
CA VAL A 100 -5.30 -0.70 8.92
C VAL A 100 -3.87 -0.33 8.57
N THR A 101 -3.72 0.67 7.70
CA THR A 101 -2.43 1.22 7.30
C THR A 101 -2.34 2.67 7.73
N ASP A 102 -1.24 3.02 8.36
CA ASP A 102 -0.80 4.37 8.66
C ASP A 102 0.21 4.78 7.59
N TYR A 103 -0.19 5.63 6.65
CA TYR A 103 0.67 6.23 5.64
C TYR A 103 1.25 7.53 6.19
N TRP A 104 2.56 7.68 6.13
CA TRP A 104 3.22 8.95 6.44
C TRP A 104 4.06 9.43 5.27
N PHE A 105 3.77 10.64 4.83
CA PHE A 105 4.49 11.29 3.75
C PHE A 105 5.38 12.42 4.28
N ASN A 106 6.65 12.44 3.88
CA ASN A 106 7.59 13.53 4.20
C ASN A 106 7.36 14.75 3.29
N THR A 107 6.12 15.02 2.92
CA THR A 107 5.72 16.20 2.17
C THR A 107 4.81 17.07 3.02
N GLN A 108 4.81 18.38 2.76
CA GLN A 108 3.81 19.24 3.35
C GLN A 108 2.46 18.88 2.77
N VAL A 109 1.50 18.57 3.61
CA VAL A 109 0.12 18.28 3.21
C VAL A 109 -0.72 19.48 3.57
N GLU A 110 -1.44 20.02 2.57
CA GLU A 110 -2.44 21.04 2.80
C GLU A 110 -3.58 20.45 3.62
N THR A 111 -3.85 21.05 4.77
CA THR A 111 -4.88 20.55 5.70
C THR A 111 -6.06 21.50 5.83
N GLY A 112 -6.03 22.65 5.21
CA GLY A 112 -7.09 23.64 5.22
C GLY A 112 -6.63 25.04 4.86
N ILE A 113 -7.54 25.98 5.04
CA ILE A 113 -7.31 27.43 4.91
C ILE A 113 -7.66 28.04 6.26
N ASP A 114 -6.84 28.95 6.76
CA ASP A 114 -7.11 29.69 8.00
C ASP A 114 -8.11 30.83 7.78
N ASP A 115 -8.44 31.55 8.87
CA ASP A 115 -9.38 32.65 8.84
C ASP A 115 -8.90 33.86 8.01
N ASP A 116 -7.59 33.94 7.72
CA ASP A 116 -6.96 34.98 6.91
C ASP A 116 -6.84 34.57 5.42
N GLY A 117 -7.28 33.37 5.06
CA GLY A 117 -7.25 32.82 3.69
C GLY A 117 -5.91 32.19 3.30
N GLU A 118 -5.03 31.96 4.25
CA GLU A 118 -3.73 31.31 4.03
C GLU A 118 -3.84 29.78 4.12
N THR A 119 -3.08 29.07 3.28
CA THR A 119 -3.08 27.62 3.28
C THR A 119 -2.36 27.06 4.52
N ILE A 120 -3.09 26.27 5.30
CA ILE A 120 -2.54 25.54 6.45
C ILE A 120 -1.89 24.25 5.96
N PHE A 121 -0.60 24.09 6.28
CA PHE A 121 0.12 22.84 5.99
C PHE A 121 0.28 21.99 7.24
N ALA A 122 0.04 20.69 7.12
CA ALA A 122 0.40 19.73 8.17
C ALA A 122 1.92 19.66 8.28
N THR A 123 2.39 19.44 9.50
CA THR A 123 3.81 19.18 9.73
C THR A 123 4.19 17.79 9.23
N ASN A 124 5.36 17.67 8.61
CA ASN A 124 5.95 16.40 8.19
C ASN A 124 6.67 15.63 9.32
N LYS A 125 6.47 15.99 10.59
CA LYS A 125 7.07 15.26 11.72
C LYS A 125 6.31 13.97 11.97
N TYR A 126 7.01 12.83 11.88
CA TYR A 126 6.43 11.50 12.03
C TYR A 126 5.58 11.34 13.32
N PHE A 127 6.07 11.77 14.47
CA PHE A 127 5.35 11.60 15.75
C PHE A 127 4.27 12.65 16.03
N LYS A 128 3.81 13.38 15.03
CA LYS A 128 2.72 14.35 15.20
C LYS A 128 1.39 13.76 14.71
N TYR A 129 0.59 13.26 15.65
CA TYR A 129 -0.70 12.61 15.42
C TYR A 129 -1.92 13.48 15.77
N GLY A 130 -1.78 14.80 15.77
CA GLY A 130 -2.89 15.70 16.05
C GLY A 130 -4.01 15.61 14.99
N ALA A 131 -5.26 15.55 15.44
CA ALA A 131 -6.41 15.22 14.59
C ALA A 131 -6.60 16.08 13.31
N HIS A 132 -6.09 17.33 13.30
CA HIS A 132 -6.21 18.26 12.18
C HIS A 132 -4.86 18.84 11.74
N SER A 133 -3.76 18.27 12.21
CA SER A 133 -2.41 18.78 11.95
C SER A 133 -1.38 17.68 11.70
N THR A 134 -1.85 16.47 11.41
CA THR A 134 -1.00 15.33 11.09
C THR A 134 -0.82 15.19 9.58
N ALA A 135 0.38 14.78 9.14
CA ALA A 135 0.64 14.33 7.78
C ALA A 135 0.34 12.83 7.58
N HIS A 136 -0.10 12.13 8.63
CA HIS A 136 -0.52 10.74 8.55
C HIS A 136 -1.89 10.60 7.88
N VAL A 137 -2.06 9.55 7.09
CA VAL A 137 -3.35 9.11 6.55
C VAL A 137 -3.60 7.70 7.05
N PHE A 138 -4.75 7.48 7.67
CA PHE A 138 -5.15 6.16 8.16
C PHE A 138 -6.19 5.56 7.24
N GLU A 139 -5.84 4.43 6.62
CA GLU A 139 -6.70 3.68 5.73
C GLU A 139 -7.12 2.36 6.35
N ALA A 140 -8.40 2.04 6.29
CA ALA A 140 -8.94 0.71 6.57
C ALA A 140 -9.15 -0.05 5.25
N GLN A 141 -8.80 -1.34 5.24
CA GLN A 141 -9.07 -2.25 4.15
C GLN A 141 -9.94 -3.41 4.63
N ILE A 142 -10.85 -3.83 3.78
CA ILE A 142 -11.58 -5.09 3.88
C ILE A 142 -11.55 -5.79 2.52
N GLY A 143 -11.30 -7.10 2.51
CA GLY A 143 -11.20 -7.84 1.26
C GLY A 143 -11.64 -9.29 1.39
N TYR A 144 -11.92 -9.88 0.23
CA TYR A 144 -12.18 -11.30 0.12
C TYR A 144 -11.59 -11.87 -1.18
N ASP A 145 -10.86 -12.96 -1.03
CA ASP A 145 -10.30 -13.75 -2.14
C ASP A 145 -11.20 -14.97 -2.38
N PHE A 146 -11.87 -14.98 -3.54
CA PHE A 146 -12.71 -16.09 -4.03
C PHE A 146 -11.89 -17.14 -4.80
N GLY A 147 -10.56 -16.96 -4.93
CA GLY A 147 -9.66 -17.75 -5.75
C GLY A 147 -9.50 -17.16 -7.16
N PRO A 148 -10.49 -17.24 -8.05
CA PRO A 148 -10.38 -16.63 -9.40
C PRO A 148 -10.51 -15.10 -9.42
N LEU A 149 -11.00 -14.51 -8.34
CA LEU A 149 -11.21 -13.07 -8.19
C LEU A 149 -11.00 -12.67 -6.74
N ALA A 150 -10.18 -11.66 -6.52
CA ALA A 150 -10.09 -10.98 -5.23
C ALA A 150 -10.75 -9.60 -5.32
N VAL A 151 -11.46 -9.21 -4.27
CA VAL A 151 -12.14 -7.93 -4.15
C VAL A 151 -11.67 -7.25 -2.89
N ASN A 152 -11.25 -5.99 -2.99
CA ASN A 152 -10.80 -5.19 -1.86
C ASN A 152 -11.42 -3.81 -1.89
N TRP A 153 -11.86 -3.38 -0.73
CA TRP A 153 -12.30 -2.03 -0.47
C TRP A 153 -11.35 -1.36 0.51
N TYR A 154 -10.95 -0.15 0.18
CA TYR A 154 -10.09 0.71 0.99
C TYR A 154 -10.81 2.01 1.29
N THR A 155 -10.63 2.55 2.49
CA THR A 155 -11.20 3.84 2.88
C THR A 155 -10.30 4.57 3.85
N ASN A 156 -9.93 5.80 3.54
CA ASN A 156 -9.26 6.70 4.47
C ASN A 156 -10.27 7.17 5.52
N PHE A 157 -10.05 6.82 6.78
CA PHE A 157 -10.99 7.13 7.85
C PHE A 157 -10.50 8.21 8.82
N ALA A 158 -9.18 8.48 8.85
CA ALA A 158 -8.59 9.49 9.74
C ALA A 158 -7.34 10.12 9.11
N GLY A 159 -6.82 11.19 9.76
CA GLY A 159 -5.62 11.89 9.32
C GLY A 159 -5.86 12.88 8.18
N ALA A 160 -4.84 13.11 7.37
CA ALA A 160 -4.81 14.03 6.23
C ALA A 160 -5.46 13.39 4.99
N ASP A 161 -6.73 13.07 5.07
CA ASP A 161 -7.51 12.59 3.93
C ASP A 161 -7.82 13.72 2.95
N GLY A 162 -8.20 13.36 1.72
CA GLY A 162 -8.71 14.29 0.73
C GLY A 162 -10.06 14.90 1.10
N VAL A 163 -10.43 15.94 0.38
CA VAL A 163 -11.72 16.62 0.52
C VAL A 163 -12.55 16.48 -0.75
N LYS A 164 -13.86 16.63 -0.61
CA LYS A 164 -14.82 16.81 -1.69
C LYS A 164 -14.83 18.24 -2.15
N GLU A 165 -15.47 18.52 -3.30
CA GLU A 165 -15.65 19.87 -3.83
C GLU A 165 -16.28 20.85 -2.81
N ASN A 166 -17.13 20.36 -1.91
CA ASN A 166 -17.74 21.15 -0.85
C ASN A 166 -16.86 21.35 0.41
N GLY A 167 -15.57 20.99 0.34
CA GLY A 167 -14.58 21.12 1.43
C GLY A 167 -14.71 20.10 2.57
N LYS A 168 -15.69 19.20 2.53
CA LYS A 168 -15.85 18.17 3.57
C LYS A 168 -14.89 17.01 3.31
N ARG A 169 -14.45 16.32 4.40
CA ARG A 169 -13.67 15.07 4.32
C ARG A 169 -14.30 14.11 3.31
N ALA A 170 -13.48 13.61 2.39
CA ALA A 170 -13.96 12.76 1.32
C ALA A 170 -14.19 11.31 1.78
N TYR A 171 -13.52 10.86 2.84
CA TYR A 171 -13.38 9.43 3.13
C TYR A 171 -12.93 8.70 1.88
N SER A 172 -11.80 9.17 1.34
CA SER A 172 -11.26 8.74 0.05
C SER A 172 -11.21 7.22 0.00
N SER A 173 -11.87 6.65 -1.00
CA SER A 173 -12.04 5.21 -1.08
C SER A 173 -11.59 4.68 -2.44
N TYR A 174 -11.16 3.42 -2.43
CA TYR A 174 -10.69 2.73 -3.61
C TYR A 174 -11.24 1.29 -3.61
N LEU A 175 -11.85 0.88 -4.71
CA LEU A 175 -12.23 -0.50 -4.96
C LEU A 175 -11.20 -1.12 -5.90
N ALA A 176 -10.62 -2.25 -5.49
CA ALA A 176 -9.72 -3.04 -6.32
C ALA A 176 -10.30 -4.42 -6.60
N LEU A 177 -10.22 -4.83 -7.84
CA LEU A 177 -10.53 -6.18 -8.32
C LEU A 177 -9.25 -6.76 -8.92
N SER A 178 -8.89 -7.98 -8.54
CA SER A 178 -7.70 -8.66 -9.02
C SER A 178 -8.04 -10.08 -9.47
N ALA A 179 -7.71 -10.41 -10.71
CA ALA A 179 -8.01 -11.72 -11.29
C ALA A 179 -6.71 -12.37 -11.83
N PRO A 180 -6.18 -13.39 -11.15
CA PRO A 180 -5.04 -14.16 -11.63
C PRO A 180 -5.48 -15.13 -12.71
N PHE A 181 -4.65 -15.33 -13.76
CA PHE A 181 -4.89 -16.31 -14.81
C PHE A 181 -3.57 -16.80 -15.42
N LYS A 182 -3.63 -17.90 -16.16
CA LYS A 182 -2.47 -18.43 -16.89
C LYS A 182 -2.64 -18.25 -18.39
N LEU A 183 -1.61 -17.73 -19.05
CA LEU A 183 -1.56 -17.59 -20.50
C LEU A 183 -0.14 -17.85 -21.01
N GLY A 184 0.01 -18.76 -21.98
CA GLY A 184 1.29 -19.10 -22.59
C GLY A 184 2.32 -19.70 -21.61
N GLY A 185 1.86 -20.36 -20.54
CA GLY A 185 2.72 -20.94 -19.49
C GLY A 185 3.21 -19.92 -18.44
N LEU A 186 2.82 -18.65 -18.57
CA LEU A 186 3.12 -17.59 -17.61
C LEU A 186 1.89 -17.33 -16.73
N ASP A 187 2.15 -16.90 -15.50
CA ASP A 187 1.13 -16.43 -14.57
C ASP A 187 0.92 -14.92 -14.80
N TRP A 188 -0.33 -14.54 -15.00
CA TRP A 188 -0.77 -13.17 -15.23
C TRP A 188 -1.74 -12.74 -14.16
N THR A 189 -1.82 -11.43 -13.91
CA THR A 189 -2.89 -10.83 -13.13
C THR A 189 -3.45 -9.64 -13.89
N VAL A 190 -4.76 -9.51 -13.91
CA VAL A 190 -5.45 -8.28 -14.31
C VAL A 190 -5.96 -7.61 -13.06
N ASP A 191 -5.57 -6.37 -12.88
CA ASP A 191 -6.03 -5.51 -11.80
C ASP A 191 -6.91 -4.39 -12.36
N LEU A 192 -8.08 -4.22 -11.77
CA LEU A 192 -8.98 -3.10 -12.04
C LEU A 192 -9.15 -2.31 -10.76
N GLY A 193 -9.01 -1.00 -10.86
CA GLY A 193 -9.18 -0.10 -9.72
C GLY A 193 -10.17 1.02 -10.02
N MET A 194 -10.96 1.38 -9.03
CA MET A 194 -11.96 2.43 -9.14
C MET A 194 -11.98 3.31 -7.91
N VAL A 195 -11.98 4.62 -8.12
CA VAL A 195 -12.29 5.63 -7.11
C VAL A 195 -13.81 5.92 -7.20
N PRO A 196 -14.62 5.52 -6.20
CA PRO A 196 -16.09 5.51 -6.34
C PRO A 196 -16.76 6.88 -6.23
N TRP A 197 -16.04 7.89 -5.70
CA TRP A 197 -16.54 9.27 -5.58
C TRP A 197 -15.41 10.30 -5.59
N GLU A 198 -15.79 11.56 -5.66
CA GLU A 198 -14.87 12.69 -5.69
C GLU A 198 -13.97 12.77 -4.45
N THR A 199 -12.70 13.03 -4.67
CA THR A 199 -11.70 13.22 -3.62
C THR A 199 -10.43 13.86 -4.17
N THR A 200 -9.83 14.78 -3.43
CA THR A 200 -8.50 15.33 -3.77
C THR A 200 -7.37 14.36 -3.51
N PHE A 201 -7.58 13.31 -2.71
CA PHE A 201 -6.56 12.32 -2.39
C PHE A 201 -6.11 11.52 -3.62
N TYR A 202 -7.00 11.25 -4.56
CA TYR A 202 -6.71 10.54 -5.81
C TYR A 202 -6.66 11.49 -7.03
N ASN A 203 -6.24 12.75 -6.82
CA ASN A 203 -6.04 13.75 -7.87
C ASN A 203 -7.27 14.03 -8.74
N GLY A 204 -8.48 13.94 -8.20
CA GLY A 204 -9.66 14.24 -8.99
C GLY A 204 -10.96 14.31 -8.23
N TYR A 205 -11.84 15.19 -8.71
CA TYR A 205 -13.23 15.27 -8.28
C TYR A 205 -14.17 14.35 -9.07
N THR A 206 -13.58 13.39 -9.82
CA THR A 206 -14.35 12.46 -10.65
C THR A 206 -14.01 11.01 -10.28
N CYS A 207 -14.94 10.11 -10.54
CA CYS A 207 -14.71 8.68 -10.46
C CYS A 207 -13.68 8.27 -11.51
N LEU A 208 -12.59 7.63 -11.08
CA LEU A 208 -11.49 7.19 -11.94
C LEU A 208 -11.46 5.66 -12.01
N LEU A 209 -11.26 5.12 -13.21
CA LEU A 209 -11.07 3.70 -13.46
C LEU A 209 -9.64 3.46 -13.93
N TYR A 210 -8.93 2.56 -13.27
CA TYR A 210 -7.57 2.15 -13.60
C TYR A 210 -7.53 0.68 -14.01
N THR A 211 -6.70 0.35 -15.00
CA THR A 211 -6.46 -1.02 -15.44
C THR A 211 -4.95 -1.25 -15.54
N SER A 212 -4.47 -2.37 -15.03
CA SER A 212 -3.07 -2.76 -15.16
C SER A 212 -2.95 -4.26 -15.40
N PRO A 213 -2.56 -4.70 -16.62
CA PRO A 213 -2.10 -6.06 -16.84
C PRO A 213 -0.64 -6.17 -16.41
N SER A 214 -0.31 -7.15 -15.58
CA SER A 214 1.07 -7.41 -15.18
C SER A 214 1.39 -8.89 -15.24
N PRO A 215 2.49 -9.33 -15.91
CA PRO A 215 2.99 -10.68 -15.76
C PRO A 215 3.53 -10.86 -14.34
N ARG A 216 3.12 -11.93 -13.66
CA ARG A 216 3.72 -12.33 -12.39
C ARG A 216 5.08 -12.97 -12.65
N ASP A 217 6.10 -12.52 -11.95
CA ASP A 217 7.36 -13.24 -11.85
C ASP A 217 7.18 -14.41 -10.87
N THR A 218 7.17 -15.64 -11.42
CA THR A 218 7.01 -16.91 -10.66
C THR A 218 8.37 -17.53 -10.34
N ARG A 219 9.35 -16.77 -9.90
CA ARG A 219 10.63 -17.33 -9.47
C ARG A 219 10.63 -17.73 -8.01
#